data_72ac64614ec55dbcb2d3af1661f45d4e
#
_entry.id   72ac64614ec55dbcb2d3af1661f45d4e
#
_cell.length_a   1.000
_cell.length_b   1.000
_cell.length_c   1.000
_cell.angle_alpha   90.00
_cell.angle_beta   90.00
_cell.angle_gamma   90.00
#
_symmetry.space_group_name_H-M   'P 1'
#
loop_
_entity.id
_entity.type
_entity.pdbx_description
1 polymer ?
#
loop_
_entity_poly.entity_id
_entity_poly.type
_entity_poly.pdbx_seq_one_letter_code
_entity_poly.pdbx_strand_id
1 'polypeptide(L)'
;MAQIFDRSSNALARASLVLTGLIVIALGVTLNELQRSPWVTRQGQRPDQPVPFSHKHHVQGLGLQCQYCHVTVEKSSYAGIPPTKTCMNCHAQIWTNAQLLEPVRESWATGKSIPWIKVHDLPDYVYFNHEIHVSKGVGCASCHGRVDQMPLMYAQNTLQMEWCLNCHRNPAKNLRPTSEIYNNSWEKPASDRPVWCAVGDEKTGVPTAGSVSCVTREPSIEVSSLGVPTEGALPAAKFEKFTSQDELGQFLVKHYKVRTPNELSSC
;
A
#
# COMPACT_ATOMS: atom_id res chain seq x y z
N MET A 1 -32.99 24.81 -54.36
CA MET A 1 -31.72 24.07 -54.43
C MET A 1 -32.05 22.63 -54.68
N ALA A 2 -31.48 22.04 -55.73
CA ALA A 2 -31.69 20.61 -56.02
C ALA A 2 -31.07 19.76 -54.92
N GLN A 3 -31.82 18.81 -54.36
CA GLN A 3 -31.32 17.86 -53.40
C GLN A 3 -30.45 16.86 -54.15
N ILE A 4 -29.14 16.84 -53.88
CA ILE A 4 -28.15 16.00 -54.57
C ILE A 4 -28.22 14.56 -54.04
N PHE A 5 -28.57 14.37 -52.76
CA PHE A 5 -28.64 13.07 -52.11
C PHE A 5 -30.09 12.65 -51.84
N ASP A 6 -30.37 11.36 -51.95
CA ASP A 6 -31.64 10.78 -51.61
C ASP A 6 -31.97 10.96 -50.10
N ARG A 7 -33.26 10.93 -49.75
CA ARG A 7 -33.74 11.08 -48.35
C ARG A 7 -33.17 10.01 -47.43
N SER A 8 -32.90 8.82 -47.94
CA SER A 8 -32.23 7.73 -47.23
C SER A 8 -30.80 8.06 -46.77
N SER A 9 -30.10 8.94 -47.50
CA SER A 9 -28.73 9.36 -47.15
C SER A 9 -28.64 10.05 -45.79
N ASN A 10 -29.69 10.80 -45.39
CA ASN A 10 -29.77 11.44 -44.08
C ASN A 10 -29.88 10.41 -42.95
N ALA A 11 -30.62 9.32 -43.18
CA ALA A 11 -30.74 8.23 -42.20
C ALA A 11 -29.39 7.46 -42.05
N LEU A 12 -28.74 7.19 -43.18
CA LEU A 12 -27.41 6.56 -43.17
C LEU A 12 -26.37 7.43 -42.48
N ALA A 13 -26.36 8.76 -42.76
CA ALA A 13 -25.42 9.69 -42.09
C ALA A 13 -25.67 9.73 -40.58
N ARG A 14 -26.91 9.78 -40.12
CA ARG A 14 -27.22 9.75 -38.69
C ARG A 14 -26.82 8.42 -38.06
N ALA A 15 -27.13 7.30 -38.71
CA ALA A 15 -26.78 5.96 -38.23
C ALA A 15 -25.26 5.77 -38.16
N SER A 16 -24.52 6.24 -39.18
CA SER A 16 -23.05 6.15 -39.15
C SER A 16 -22.41 6.98 -38.05
N LEU A 17 -22.90 8.19 -37.79
CA LEU A 17 -22.42 9.02 -36.69
C LEU A 17 -22.66 8.37 -35.32
N VAL A 18 -23.88 7.84 -35.11
CA VAL A 18 -24.21 7.12 -33.88
C VAL A 18 -23.33 5.87 -33.73
N LEU A 19 -23.20 5.08 -34.78
CA LEU A 19 -22.40 3.86 -34.78
C LEU A 19 -20.92 4.19 -34.50
N THR A 20 -20.38 5.21 -35.15
CA THR A 20 -18.99 5.66 -34.89
C THR A 20 -18.82 6.11 -33.43
N GLY A 21 -19.76 6.87 -32.90
CA GLY A 21 -19.75 7.27 -31.48
C GLY A 21 -19.74 6.06 -30.54
N LEU A 22 -20.60 5.08 -30.80
CA LEU A 22 -20.64 3.84 -30.01
C LEU A 22 -19.33 3.04 -30.11
N ILE A 23 -18.75 2.93 -31.30
CA ILE A 23 -17.45 2.27 -31.50
C ILE A 23 -16.34 2.97 -30.72
N VAL A 24 -16.28 4.31 -30.77
CA VAL A 24 -15.26 5.07 -30.03
C VAL A 24 -15.40 4.87 -28.53
N ILE A 25 -16.64 4.93 -28.01
CA ILE A 25 -16.90 4.67 -26.58
C ILE A 25 -16.50 3.24 -26.22
N ALA A 26 -16.94 2.25 -26.98
CA ALA A 26 -16.61 0.85 -26.73
C ALA A 26 -15.10 0.61 -26.76
N LEU A 27 -14.40 1.20 -27.73
CA LEU A 27 -12.93 1.12 -27.82
C LEU A 27 -12.27 1.76 -26.60
N GLY A 28 -12.72 2.94 -26.20
CA GLY A 28 -12.19 3.65 -25.01
C GLY A 28 -12.36 2.83 -23.73
N VAL A 29 -13.54 2.26 -23.51
CA VAL A 29 -13.81 1.39 -22.36
C VAL A 29 -12.93 0.14 -22.42
N THR A 30 -12.88 -0.54 -23.58
CA THR A 30 -12.07 -1.76 -23.73
C THR A 30 -10.61 -1.51 -23.47
N LEU A 31 -10.03 -0.42 -24.00
CA LEU A 31 -8.63 -0.06 -23.77
C LEU A 31 -8.36 0.28 -22.30
N ASN A 32 -9.29 0.99 -21.64
CA ASN A 32 -9.19 1.29 -20.22
C ASN A 32 -9.16 0.02 -19.36
N GLU A 33 -10.06 -0.92 -19.61
CA GLU A 33 -10.11 -2.20 -18.87
C GLU A 33 -8.89 -3.08 -19.18
N LEU A 34 -8.45 -3.09 -20.44
CA LEU A 34 -7.27 -3.87 -20.85
C LEU A 34 -6.01 -3.39 -20.12
N GLN A 35 -5.79 -2.07 -20.00
CA GLN A 35 -4.64 -1.52 -19.29
C GLN A 35 -4.64 -1.85 -17.79
N ARG A 36 -5.80 -2.04 -17.20
CA ARG A 36 -5.97 -2.40 -15.79
C ARG A 36 -5.94 -3.91 -15.55
N SER A 37 -6.04 -4.68 -16.61
CA SER A 37 -6.11 -6.14 -16.51
C SER A 37 -4.78 -6.76 -16.04
N PRO A 38 -4.81 -7.96 -15.44
CA PRO A 38 -3.61 -8.72 -15.08
C PRO A 38 -2.73 -9.07 -16.28
N TRP A 39 -3.27 -9.02 -17.51
CA TRP A 39 -2.51 -9.20 -18.74
C TRP A 39 -1.42 -8.11 -18.91
N VAL A 40 -1.77 -6.85 -18.67
CA VAL A 40 -0.84 -5.72 -18.81
C VAL A 40 -0.06 -5.49 -17.50
N THR A 41 -0.74 -5.53 -16.36
CA THR A 41 -0.14 -5.24 -15.05
C THR A 41 0.70 -6.39 -14.49
N ARG A 42 0.58 -7.59 -15.08
CA ARG A 42 1.19 -8.83 -14.58
C ARG A 42 0.83 -9.17 -13.13
N GLN A 43 -0.22 -8.58 -12.59
CA GLN A 43 -0.71 -8.86 -11.26
C GLN A 43 -1.06 -10.33 -11.09
N GLY A 44 -0.59 -10.96 -10.01
CA GLY A 44 -0.80 -12.38 -9.72
C GLY A 44 0.01 -13.35 -10.57
N GLN A 45 0.75 -12.90 -11.58
CA GLN A 45 1.60 -13.76 -12.40
C GLN A 45 2.86 -14.15 -11.63
N ARG A 46 3.22 -15.43 -11.73
CA ARG A 46 4.43 -16.01 -11.11
C ARG A 46 5.42 -16.38 -12.21
N PRO A 47 6.33 -15.46 -12.56
CA PRO A 47 7.33 -15.79 -13.57
C PRO A 47 8.28 -16.86 -13.07
N ASP A 48 8.68 -17.76 -13.96
CA ASP A 48 9.73 -18.72 -13.68
C ASP A 48 11.04 -17.98 -13.41
N GLN A 49 11.69 -18.33 -12.30
CA GLN A 49 12.95 -17.73 -11.90
C GLN A 49 14.12 -18.68 -12.16
N PRO A 50 15.33 -18.18 -12.45
CA PRO A 50 16.52 -19.03 -12.57
C PRO A 50 16.75 -19.91 -11.36
N VAL A 51 16.40 -19.42 -10.17
CA VAL A 51 16.32 -20.17 -8.93
C VAL A 51 14.91 -20.01 -8.37
N PRO A 52 14.14 -21.08 -8.18
CA PRO A 52 12.80 -21.03 -7.64
C PRO A 52 12.82 -20.73 -6.14
N PHE A 53 13.20 -19.49 -5.79
CA PHE A 53 13.34 -19.06 -4.41
C PHE A 53 11.99 -18.96 -3.71
N SER A 54 11.83 -19.63 -2.59
CA SER A 54 10.63 -19.65 -1.78
C SER A 54 10.76 -18.76 -0.55
N HIS A 55 10.11 -17.61 -0.56
CA HIS A 55 9.98 -16.77 0.63
C HIS A 55 9.21 -17.51 1.74
N LYS A 56 8.21 -18.31 1.40
CA LYS A 56 7.47 -19.10 2.37
C LYS A 56 8.41 -20.01 3.19
N HIS A 57 9.35 -20.67 2.53
CA HIS A 57 10.31 -21.54 3.23
C HIS A 57 11.26 -20.73 4.11
N HIS A 58 11.86 -19.66 3.58
CA HIS A 58 12.89 -18.89 4.27
C HIS A 58 12.33 -17.98 5.36
N VAL A 59 11.24 -17.27 5.10
CA VAL A 59 10.66 -16.32 6.04
C VAL A 59 9.72 -17.02 7.02
N GLN A 60 8.69 -17.72 6.54
CA GLN A 60 7.72 -18.37 7.40
C GLN A 60 8.29 -19.62 8.07
N GLY A 61 9.01 -20.44 7.31
CA GLY A 61 9.53 -21.72 7.80
C GLY A 61 10.77 -21.59 8.69
N LEU A 62 11.73 -20.74 8.31
CA LEU A 62 12.98 -20.57 9.03
C LEU A 62 13.04 -19.29 9.89
N GLY A 63 12.05 -18.41 9.82
CA GLY A 63 11.99 -17.17 10.58
C GLY A 63 13.03 -16.11 10.15
N LEU A 64 13.57 -16.19 8.93
CA LEU A 64 14.52 -15.20 8.46
C LEU A 64 13.86 -13.84 8.29
N GLN A 65 14.49 -12.81 8.83
CA GLN A 65 14.03 -11.43 8.72
C GLN A 65 14.26 -10.88 7.31
N CYS A 66 13.34 -10.04 6.83
CA CYS A 66 13.41 -9.41 5.50
C CYS A 66 14.75 -8.68 5.29
N GLN A 67 15.22 -7.97 6.32
CA GLN A 67 16.45 -7.18 6.31
C GLN A 67 17.72 -8.03 6.17
N TYR A 68 17.69 -9.32 6.51
CA TYR A 68 18.83 -10.20 6.33
C TYR A 68 19.22 -10.32 4.85
N CYS A 69 18.23 -10.32 3.96
CA CYS A 69 18.44 -10.40 2.52
C CYS A 69 18.33 -9.02 1.85
N HIS A 70 17.38 -8.20 2.26
CA HIS A 70 17.11 -6.86 1.70
C HIS A 70 17.78 -5.77 2.55
N VAL A 71 19.11 -5.80 2.60
CA VAL A 71 19.91 -4.99 3.55
C VAL A 71 19.86 -3.48 3.32
N THR A 72 19.43 -3.04 2.14
CA THR A 72 19.41 -1.63 1.75
C THR A 72 18.03 -0.99 1.87
N VAL A 73 16.99 -1.76 2.24
CA VAL A 73 15.60 -1.31 2.24
C VAL A 73 15.31 -0.09 3.13
N GLU A 74 16.06 0.07 4.21
CA GLU A 74 15.94 1.20 5.15
C GLU A 74 16.84 2.38 4.82
N LYS A 75 17.74 2.25 3.84
CA LYS A 75 18.81 3.24 3.60
C LYS A 75 18.94 3.63 2.14
N SER A 76 18.10 3.11 1.28
CA SER A 76 18.19 3.32 -0.16
C SER A 76 16.81 3.33 -0.81
N SER A 77 16.73 3.98 -1.96
CA SER A 77 15.56 3.90 -2.84
C SER A 77 15.29 2.47 -3.31
N TYR A 78 16.33 1.65 -3.42
CA TYR A 78 16.25 0.27 -3.87
C TYR A 78 16.46 -0.70 -2.71
N ALA A 79 15.50 -1.61 -2.49
CA ALA A 79 15.57 -2.59 -1.39
C ALA A 79 16.70 -3.62 -1.56
N GLY A 80 17.18 -3.80 -2.80
CA GLY A 80 18.24 -4.72 -3.14
C GLY A 80 17.78 -6.17 -3.29
N ILE A 81 18.37 -6.86 -4.28
CA ILE A 81 18.36 -8.32 -4.36
C ILE A 81 19.64 -8.79 -3.64
N PRO A 82 19.57 -9.77 -2.73
CA PRO A 82 20.74 -10.19 -1.97
C PRO A 82 21.83 -10.72 -2.90
N PRO A 83 23.10 -10.43 -2.61
CA PRO A 83 24.22 -11.01 -3.37
C PRO A 83 24.28 -12.52 -3.12
N THR A 84 24.84 -13.27 -4.07
CA THR A 84 24.98 -14.73 -4.01
C THR A 84 25.66 -15.21 -2.72
N LYS A 85 26.57 -14.39 -2.16
CA LYS A 85 27.21 -14.66 -0.87
C LYS A 85 26.19 -14.88 0.26
N THR A 86 25.09 -14.15 0.28
CA THR A 86 24.04 -14.31 1.30
C THR A 86 23.43 -15.71 1.24
N CYS A 87 23.19 -16.23 0.03
CA CYS A 87 22.72 -17.61 -0.16
C CYS A 87 23.74 -18.63 0.33
N MET A 88 25.00 -18.40 -0.01
CA MET A 88 26.12 -19.32 0.32
C MET A 88 26.46 -19.35 1.81
N ASN A 89 26.02 -18.38 2.63
CA ASN A 89 26.19 -18.46 4.09
C ASN A 89 25.57 -19.76 4.67
N CYS A 90 24.50 -20.25 4.06
CA CYS A 90 23.84 -21.48 4.46
C CYS A 90 24.05 -22.60 3.42
N HIS A 91 23.87 -22.30 2.12
CA HIS A 91 23.89 -23.31 1.07
C HIS A 91 25.29 -23.84 0.71
N ALA A 92 26.32 -23.27 1.28
CA ALA A 92 27.65 -23.92 1.28
C ALA A 92 27.70 -25.21 2.13
N GLN A 93 26.74 -25.38 3.08
CA GLN A 93 26.68 -26.54 3.97
C GLN A 93 25.35 -27.30 3.86
N ILE A 94 24.27 -26.63 3.48
CA ILE A 94 22.92 -27.20 3.39
C ILE A 94 22.51 -27.26 1.94
N TRP A 95 22.02 -28.43 1.49
CA TRP A 95 21.58 -28.69 0.10
C TRP A 95 22.67 -28.41 -0.94
N THR A 96 23.90 -28.67 -0.58
CA THR A 96 25.11 -28.34 -1.36
C THR A 96 25.06 -28.85 -2.80
N ASN A 97 24.44 -30.02 -3.04
CA ASN A 97 24.38 -30.69 -4.35
C ASN A 97 22.98 -30.60 -4.99
N ALA A 98 22.04 -29.83 -4.42
CA ALA A 98 20.71 -29.71 -4.98
C ALA A 98 20.76 -29.08 -6.38
N GLN A 99 20.09 -29.70 -7.35
CA GLN A 99 20.05 -29.22 -8.73
C GLN A 99 19.43 -27.82 -8.83
N LEU A 100 18.41 -27.54 -8.02
CA LEU A 100 17.75 -26.22 -7.95
C LEU A 100 18.71 -25.07 -7.56
N LEU A 101 19.85 -25.39 -6.90
CA LEU A 101 20.86 -24.44 -6.47
C LEU A 101 22.06 -24.37 -7.42
N GLU A 102 22.02 -25.06 -8.54
CA GLU A 102 23.10 -25.00 -9.54
C GLU A 102 23.39 -23.56 -10.01
N PRO A 103 22.40 -22.70 -10.34
CA PRO A 103 22.67 -21.33 -10.72
C PRO A 103 23.30 -20.50 -9.59
N VAL A 104 23.03 -20.83 -8.33
CA VAL A 104 23.66 -20.17 -7.17
C VAL A 104 25.14 -20.55 -7.08
N ARG A 105 25.45 -21.84 -7.25
CA ARG A 105 26.84 -22.33 -7.21
C ARG A 105 27.66 -21.78 -8.39
N GLU A 106 27.06 -21.75 -9.58
CA GLU A 106 27.68 -21.16 -10.77
C GLU A 106 27.96 -19.67 -10.57
N SER A 107 26.96 -18.93 -10.08
CA SER A 107 27.13 -17.51 -9.75
C SER A 107 28.27 -17.30 -8.73
N TRP A 108 28.33 -18.14 -7.72
CA TRP A 108 29.39 -18.09 -6.71
C TRP A 108 30.78 -18.38 -7.29
N ALA A 109 30.90 -19.40 -8.12
CA ALA A 109 32.16 -19.81 -8.72
C ALA A 109 32.67 -18.79 -9.76
N THR A 110 31.77 -18.19 -10.52
CA THR A 110 32.12 -17.29 -11.63
C THR A 110 32.12 -15.80 -11.26
N GLY A 111 31.51 -15.44 -10.14
CA GLY A 111 31.28 -14.04 -9.74
C GLY A 111 30.21 -13.33 -10.57
N LYS A 112 29.51 -14.03 -11.48
CA LYS A 112 28.43 -13.46 -12.28
C LYS A 112 27.13 -13.44 -11.49
N SER A 113 26.39 -12.35 -11.56
CA SER A 113 25.09 -12.24 -10.91
C SER A 113 24.05 -13.19 -11.51
N ILE A 114 23.18 -13.74 -10.67
CA ILE A 114 22.02 -14.52 -11.13
C ILE A 114 21.07 -13.58 -11.89
N PRO A 115 20.63 -13.95 -13.10
CA PRO A 115 19.75 -13.08 -13.91
C PRO A 115 18.30 -13.18 -13.45
N TRP A 116 18.01 -12.61 -12.26
CA TRP A 116 16.67 -12.59 -11.69
C TRP A 116 15.69 -11.82 -12.58
N ILE A 117 14.47 -12.37 -12.72
CA ILE A 117 13.36 -11.68 -13.36
C ILE A 117 12.65 -10.81 -12.33
N LYS A 118 12.64 -9.49 -12.58
CA LYS A 118 11.94 -8.55 -11.69
C LYS A 118 10.43 -8.80 -11.74
N VAL A 119 9.85 -9.01 -10.58
CA VAL A 119 8.40 -9.18 -10.42
C VAL A 119 7.72 -7.81 -10.22
N HIS A 120 8.33 -6.96 -9.41
CA HIS A 120 7.90 -5.57 -9.22
C HIS A 120 8.84 -4.68 -10.03
N ASP A 121 8.32 -4.15 -11.12
CA ASP A 121 9.08 -3.33 -12.06
C ASP A 121 8.23 -2.12 -12.42
N LEU A 122 8.60 -0.97 -11.84
CA LEU A 122 7.96 0.30 -12.12
C LEU A 122 8.59 0.92 -13.37
N PRO A 123 7.82 1.70 -14.14
CA PRO A 123 8.38 2.45 -15.27
C PRO A 123 9.52 3.38 -14.82
N ASP A 124 10.52 3.57 -15.68
CA ASP A 124 11.75 4.34 -15.37
C ASP A 124 11.50 5.80 -14.98
N TYR A 125 10.34 6.36 -15.32
CA TYR A 125 9.93 7.72 -14.92
C TYR A 125 9.35 7.79 -13.50
N VAL A 126 9.20 6.66 -12.78
CA VAL A 126 8.71 6.63 -11.41
C VAL A 126 9.87 6.53 -10.44
N TYR A 127 10.16 7.62 -9.75
CA TYR A 127 11.23 7.69 -8.74
C TYR A 127 10.73 7.22 -7.39
N PHE A 128 10.56 5.91 -7.24
CA PHE A 128 10.13 5.31 -5.99
C PHE A 128 11.31 5.17 -5.01
N ASN A 129 11.06 5.44 -3.72
CA ASN A 129 12.08 5.30 -2.68
C ASN A 129 11.55 4.45 -1.52
N HIS A 130 12.19 3.29 -1.30
CA HIS A 130 11.84 2.38 -0.19
C HIS A 130 12.14 2.99 1.17
N GLU A 131 13.30 3.63 1.36
CA GLU A 131 13.73 4.21 2.62
C GLU A 131 12.67 5.13 3.23
N ILE A 132 12.09 6.02 2.41
CA ILE A 132 11.08 6.98 2.88
C ILE A 132 9.81 6.24 3.33
N HIS A 133 9.34 5.26 2.56
CA HIS A 133 8.13 4.52 2.89
C HIS A 133 8.31 3.68 4.17
N VAL A 134 9.44 2.99 4.29
CA VAL A 134 9.78 2.18 5.46
C VAL A 134 9.92 3.07 6.70
N SER A 135 10.68 4.16 6.61
CA SER A 135 10.90 5.07 7.74
C SER A 135 9.61 5.75 8.24
N LYS A 136 8.62 5.90 7.35
CA LYS A 136 7.31 6.48 7.68
C LYS A 136 6.26 5.46 8.15
N GLY A 137 6.63 4.19 8.29
CA GLY A 137 5.75 3.18 8.87
C GLY A 137 4.87 2.44 7.86
N VAL A 138 5.20 2.47 6.56
CA VAL A 138 4.52 1.66 5.57
C VAL A 138 5.09 0.24 5.61
N GLY A 139 4.25 -0.74 5.96
CA GLY A 139 4.70 -2.13 6.05
C GLY A 139 4.86 -2.78 4.68
N CYS A 140 5.81 -3.71 4.57
CA CYS A 140 6.12 -4.43 3.35
C CYS A 140 4.89 -5.09 2.71
N ALA A 141 4.05 -5.70 3.54
CA ALA A 141 2.83 -6.39 3.09
C ALA A 141 1.80 -5.44 2.44
N SER A 142 1.84 -4.13 2.73
CA SER A 142 0.93 -3.17 2.11
C SER A 142 1.11 -3.07 0.59
N CYS A 143 2.36 -3.23 0.13
CA CYS A 143 2.70 -3.17 -1.30
C CYS A 143 2.91 -4.56 -1.90
N HIS A 144 3.64 -5.42 -1.20
CA HIS A 144 4.08 -6.72 -1.70
C HIS A 144 3.13 -7.88 -1.34
N GLY A 145 2.13 -7.64 -0.47
CA GLY A 145 1.26 -8.70 0.05
C GLY A 145 1.96 -9.62 1.05
N ARG A 146 1.37 -10.78 1.28
CA ARG A 146 1.88 -11.79 2.22
C ARG A 146 3.04 -12.57 1.61
N VAL A 147 4.19 -11.88 1.45
CA VAL A 147 5.42 -12.47 0.88
C VAL A 147 5.88 -13.69 1.66
N ASP A 148 5.71 -13.64 2.98
CA ASP A 148 5.99 -14.77 3.89
C ASP A 148 5.26 -16.06 3.53
N GLN A 149 4.19 -15.99 2.73
CA GLN A 149 3.41 -17.15 2.28
C GLN A 149 3.61 -17.49 0.81
N MET A 150 4.51 -16.79 0.11
CA MET A 150 4.73 -16.98 -1.33
C MET A 150 5.80 -18.04 -1.61
N PRO A 151 5.44 -19.21 -2.18
CA PRO A 151 6.43 -20.19 -2.67
C PRO A 151 7.24 -19.64 -3.85
N LEU A 152 6.58 -18.91 -4.75
CA LEU A 152 7.17 -18.11 -5.82
C LEU A 152 6.61 -16.71 -5.74
N MET A 153 7.47 -15.72 -5.91
CA MET A 153 7.10 -14.30 -5.83
C MET A 153 6.16 -13.91 -6.96
N TYR A 154 5.14 -13.12 -6.65
CA TYR A 154 4.23 -12.49 -7.62
C TYR A 154 3.84 -11.09 -7.16
N ALA A 155 3.44 -10.25 -8.10
CA ALA A 155 2.92 -8.92 -7.78
C ALA A 155 1.49 -9.02 -7.25
N GLN A 156 1.28 -8.70 -5.97
CA GLN A 156 -0.03 -8.69 -5.35
C GLN A 156 -0.89 -7.53 -5.86
N ASN A 157 -0.29 -6.37 -6.04
CA ASN A 157 -0.95 -5.14 -6.43
C ASN A 157 -0.54 -4.72 -7.85
N THR A 158 -1.37 -3.93 -8.51
CA THR A 158 -1.13 -3.45 -9.88
C THR A 158 0.03 -2.48 -9.95
N LEU A 159 0.32 -1.75 -8.87
CA LEU A 159 1.30 -0.66 -8.77
C LEU A 159 1.11 0.43 -9.85
N GLN A 160 -0.10 0.55 -10.39
CA GLN A 160 -0.46 1.65 -11.27
C GLN A 160 -0.53 2.97 -10.48
N MET A 161 -0.41 4.10 -11.18
CA MET A 161 -0.46 5.44 -10.57
C MET A 161 -1.67 5.64 -9.65
N GLU A 162 -2.85 5.18 -10.07
CA GLU A 162 -4.07 5.27 -9.27
C GLU A 162 -3.93 4.54 -7.93
N TRP A 163 -3.29 3.38 -7.91
CA TRP A 163 -3.04 2.63 -6.68
C TRP A 163 -2.13 3.42 -5.72
N CYS A 164 -1.07 4.03 -6.22
CA CYS A 164 -0.18 4.89 -5.44
C CYS A 164 -0.93 6.11 -4.90
N LEU A 165 -1.71 6.80 -5.74
CA LEU A 165 -2.50 7.96 -5.35
C LEU A 165 -3.57 7.63 -4.30
N ASN A 166 -4.16 6.44 -4.33
CA ASN A 166 -5.11 6.00 -3.30
C ASN A 166 -4.45 5.86 -1.92
N CYS A 167 -3.19 5.42 -1.87
CA CYS A 167 -2.42 5.43 -0.64
C CYS A 167 -2.06 6.87 -0.23
N HIS A 168 -1.48 7.66 -1.14
CA HIS A 168 -1.03 9.03 -0.85
C HIS A 168 -2.16 9.97 -0.43
N ARG A 169 -3.40 9.74 -0.92
CA ARG A 169 -4.59 10.53 -0.50
C ARG A 169 -5.12 10.12 0.87
N ASN A 170 -4.88 8.88 1.28
CA ASN A 170 -5.32 8.37 2.59
C ASN A 170 -4.30 7.37 3.16
N PRO A 171 -3.12 7.87 3.59
CA PRO A 171 -2.01 7.02 4.04
C PRO A 171 -2.32 6.30 5.37
N ALA A 172 -3.12 6.89 6.23
CA ALA A 172 -3.38 6.40 7.59
C ALA A 172 -3.79 4.92 7.68
N LYS A 173 -4.48 4.41 6.66
CA LYS A 173 -4.89 2.99 6.61
C LYS A 173 -3.73 2.01 6.42
N ASN A 174 -2.62 2.47 5.83
CA ASN A 174 -1.46 1.64 5.49
C ASN A 174 -0.29 1.83 6.46
N LEU A 175 -0.37 2.82 7.34
CA LEU A 175 0.65 3.07 8.35
C LEU A 175 0.49 2.11 9.53
N ARG A 176 1.62 1.70 10.08
CA ARG A 176 1.74 0.82 11.24
C ARG A 176 2.90 1.26 12.14
N PRO A 177 2.97 0.80 13.39
CA PRO A 177 4.12 1.01 14.24
C PRO A 177 5.41 0.53 13.56
N THR A 178 6.51 1.23 13.77
CA THR A 178 7.79 0.89 13.15
C THR A 178 8.29 -0.52 13.51
N SER A 179 7.93 -1.01 14.69
CA SER A 179 8.20 -2.39 15.12
C SER A 179 7.47 -3.44 14.28
N GLU A 180 6.38 -3.05 13.61
CA GLU A 180 5.51 -3.96 12.87
C GLU A 180 5.68 -3.87 11.34
N ILE A 181 6.66 -3.10 10.86
CA ILE A 181 6.89 -2.91 9.42
C ILE A 181 7.17 -4.22 8.70
N TYR A 182 7.96 -5.09 9.32
CA TYR A 182 8.36 -6.39 8.78
C TYR A 182 7.42 -7.53 9.14
N ASN A 183 6.44 -7.27 10.01
CA ASN A 183 5.40 -8.24 10.34
C ASN A 183 4.34 -8.30 9.23
N ASN A 184 4.47 -9.28 8.34
CA ASN A 184 3.55 -9.44 7.21
C ASN A 184 2.12 -9.83 7.64
N SER A 185 1.95 -10.37 8.85
CA SER A 185 0.65 -10.76 9.39
C SER A 185 -0.01 -9.67 10.24
N TRP A 186 0.64 -8.52 10.39
CA TRP A 186 0.07 -7.42 11.17
C TRP A 186 -1.20 -6.89 10.52
N GLU A 187 -2.24 -6.81 11.31
CA GLU A 187 -3.50 -6.18 10.95
C GLU A 187 -3.75 -4.97 11.83
N LYS A 188 -4.29 -3.93 11.23
CA LYS A 188 -4.61 -2.71 11.97
C LYS A 188 -5.66 -3.01 13.04
N PRO A 189 -5.41 -2.69 14.32
CA PRO A 189 -6.38 -2.88 15.39
C PRO A 189 -7.71 -2.20 15.06
N ALA A 190 -8.81 -2.83 15.45
CA ALA A 190 -10.15 -2.29 15.20
C ALA A 190 -10.37 -0.92 15.89
N SER A 191 -9.59 -0.64 16.93
CA SER A 191 -9.56 0.64 17.65
C SER A 191 -9.01 1.81 16.82
N ASP A 192 -8.28 1.52 15.75
CA ASP A 192 -7.59 2.52 14.92
C ASP A 192 -8.44 3.01 13.72
N ARG A 193 -9.76 2.89 13.82
CA ARG A 193 -10.70 3.49 12.86
C ARG A 193 -10.74 5.01 13.06
N PRO A 194 -11.31 5.78 12.10
CA PRO A 194 -11.39 7.23 12.25
C PRO A 194 -11.91 7.61 13.64
N VAL A 195 -11.11 8.39 14.34
CA VAL A 195 -11.33 8.71 15.74
C VAL A 195 -12.16 9.98 15.81
N TRP A 196 -13.28 9.90 16.50
CA TRP A 196 -14.09 11.04 16.86
C TRP A 196 -13.66 11.53 18.25
N CYS A 197 -13.09 12.72 18.33
CA CYS A 197 -12.66 13.27 19.60
C CYS A 197 -13.66 14.28 20.12
N ALA A 198 -14.04 14.14 21.38
CA ALA A 198 -14.84 15.16 22.07
C ALA A 198 -13.91 16.33 22.44
N VAL A 199 -14.22 17.50 21.92
CA VAL A 199 -13.55 18.74 22.25
C VAL A 199 -14.35 19.39 23.37
N GLY A 200 -13.78 19.43 24.57
CA GLY A 200 -14.38 20.14 25.70
C GLY A 200 -14.17 21.65 25.63
N ASP A 201 -15.06 22.41 26.24
CA ASP A 201 -14.93 23.87 26.36
C ASP A 201 -13.87 24.20 27.42
N GLU A 202 -12.99 25.15 27.11
CA GLU A 202 -11.87 25.62 27.93
C GLU A 202 -12.31 26.19 29.29
N LYS A 203 -13.60 26.53 29.44
CA LYS A 203 -14.17 27.13 30.67
C LYS A 203 -14.65 26.09 31.69
N THR A 204 -14.75 24.85 31.37
CA THR A 204 -15.35 23.80 32.21
C THR A 204 -14.36 22.82 32.81
N GLY A 205 -13.07 23.14 32.83
CA GLY A 205 -12.06 22.30 33.51
C GLY A 205 -11.76 21.01 32.78
N VAL A 206 -11.68 21.09 31.45
CA VAL A 206 -11.33 19.96 30.59
C VAL A 206 -9.93 19.45 30.91
N PRO A 207 -9.82 18.16 30.92
CA PRO A 207 -8.64 17.40 31.29
C PRO A 207 -7.38 17.85 30.56
N THR A 208 -6.30 17.91 31.32
CA THR A 208 -4.92 18.04 30.83
C THR A 208 -4.63 17.03 29.72
N ALA A 209 -3.67 17.31 28.86
CA ALA A 209 -3.27 16.63 27.63
C ALA A 209 -3.21 15.06 27.62
N GLY A 210 -3.86 14.40 28.54
CA GLY A 210 -3.95 12.94 28.63
C GLY A 210 -5.38 12.37 28.70
N SER A 211 -6.41 13.20 28.60
CA SER A 211 -7.79 12.76 28.80
C SER A 211 -8.77 13.18 27.72
N VAL A 212 -8.30 13.29 26.50
CA VAL A 212 -9.21 13.44 25.34
C VAL A 212 -9.95 12.11 25.14
N SER A 213 -11.26 12.12 25.35
CA SER A 213 -12.09 10.94 25.06
C SER A 213 -12.33 10.85 23.55
N CYS A 214 -11.62 9.96 22.92
CA CYS A 214 -11.76 9.69 21.49
C CYS A 214 -12.48 8.37 21.27
N VAL A 215 -13.44 8.34 20.34
CA VAL A 215 -14.18 7.13 19.95
C VAL A 215 -13.91 6.77 18.50
N THR A 216 -13.78 5.48 18.25
CA THR A 216 -13.50 4.93 16.92
C THR A 216 -14.76 4.73 16.07
N ARG A 217 -15.91 5.06 16.62
CA ARG A 217 -17.23 4.92 15.96
C ARG A 217 -17.87 6.29 15.86
N GLU A 218 -18.61 6.53 14.77
CA GLU A 218 -19.43 7.74 14.63
C GLU A 218 -20.39 7.81 15.84
N PRO A 219 -20.38 8.93 16.60
CA PRO A 219 -21.24 9.04 17.76
C PRO A 219 -22.70 9.01 17.30
N SER A 220 -23.35 7.88 17.51
CA SER A 220 -24.80 7.82 17.44
C SER A 220 -25.38 8.55 18.66
N ILE A 221 -26.56 9.11 18.53
CA ILE A 221 -27.26 9.94 19.53
C ILE A 221 -27.40 9.26 20.91
N GLU A 222 -27.08 7.97 21.03
CA GLU A 222 -27.07 7.23 22.29
C GLU A 222 -25.71 7.23 22.97
N VAL A 223 -25.32 8.38 23.52
CA VAL A 223 -24.11 8.52 24.36
C VAL A 223 -24.21 7.72 25.66
N SER A 224 -25.42 7.33 26.06
CA SER A 224 -25.71 6.54 27.27
C SER A 224 -25.13 5.12 27.26
N SER A 225 -24.88 4.53 26.10
CA SER A 225 -24.35 3.17 25.98
C SER A 225 -22.83 3.06 26.15
N LEU A 226 -22.10 4.16 26.23
CA LEU A 226 -20.64 4.20 26.34
C LEU A 226 -20.12 4.42 27.78
N GLY A 227 -20.99 4.31 28.77
CA GLY A 227 -20.59 4.43 30.18
C GLY A 227 -20.13 5.83 30.60
N VAL A 228 -20.44 6.86 29.82
CA VAL A 228 -20.24 8.26 30.21
C VAL A 228 -21.34 8.61 31.22
N PRO A 229 -20.99 9.10 32.42
CA PRO A 229 -21.99 9.47 33.43
C PRO A 229 -22.98 10.51 32.86
N THR A 230 -24.27 10.20 32.90
CA THR A 230 -25.32 11.13 32.44
C THR A 230 -25.61 12.28 33.40
N GLU A 231 -25.16 12.16 34.64
CA GLU A 231 -25.27 13.25 35.63
C GLU A 231 -23.94 14.03 35.68
N GLY A 232 -23.93 15.20 35.11
CA GLY A 232 -22.74 16.02 34.95
C GLY A 232 -22.20 16.04 33.52
N ALA A 233 -22.99 15.58 32.57
CA ALA A 233 -22.64 15.64 31.16
C ALA A 233 -22.25 17.06 30.80
N LEU A 234 -21.04 17.23 30.32
CA LEU A 234 -20.52 18.47 29.77
C LEU A 234 -21.57 19.08 28.83
N PRO A 235 -22.12 20.26 29.13
CA PRO A 235 -23.07 20.90 28.25
C PRO A 235 -22.37 21.20 26.94
N ALA A 236 -22.85 20.59 25.85
CA ALA A 236 -22.37 20.80 24.47
C ALA A 236 -20.94 20.36 24.18
N ALA A 237 -20.59 19.12 24.48
CA ALA A 237 -19.39 18.52 23.90
C ALA A 237 -19.52 18.55 22.37
N LYS A 238 -18.67 19.30 21.71
CA LYS A 238 -18.63 19.40 20.28
C LYS A 238 -17.75 18.28 19.75
N PHE A 239 -18.32 17.37 18.99
CA PHE A 239 -17.56 16.31 18.35
C PHE A 239 -17.07 16.82 17.00
N GLU A 240 -15.75 16.80 16.79
CA GLU A 240 -15.15 17.09 15.49
C GLU A 240 -14.71 15.79 14.83
N LYS A 241 -15.10 15.66 13.56
CA LYS A 241 -14.70 14.52 12.73
C LYS A 241 -13.41 14.87 12.04
N PHE A 242 -12.38 14.06 12.28
CA PHE A 242 -11.12 14.15 11.57
C PHE A 242 -11.10 13.10 10.46
N THR A 243 -10.99 13.56 9.23
CA THR A 243 -10.99 12.71 8.03
C THR A 243 -9.59 12.31 7.59
N SER A 244 -8.58 13.01 8.13
CA SER A 244 -7.18 12.70 7.86
C SER A 244 -6.33 12.85 9.12
N GLN A 245 -5.16 12.17 9.13
CA GLN A 245 -4.17 12.35 10.20
C GLN A 245 -3.60 13.77 10.21
N ASP A 246 -3.59 14.46 9.07
CA ASP A 246 -3.12 15.84 8.97
C ASP A 246 -4.07 16.80 9.69
N GLU A 247 -5.38 16.63 9.54
CA GLU A 247 -6.38 17.42 10.27
C GLU A 247 -6.28 17.18 11.77
N LEU A 248 -6.16 15.92 12.18
CA LEU A 248 -5.95 15.56 13.59
C LEU A 248 -4.62 16.12 14.10
N GLY A 249 -3.55 16.00 13.31
CA GLY A 249 -2.22 16.51 13.66
C GLY A 249 -2.24 18.04 13.84
N GLN A 250 -2.83 18.78 12.93
CA GLN A 250 -2.98 20.24 13.03
C GLN A 250 -3.85 20.65 14.21
N PHE A 251 -4.92 19.92 14.47
CA PHE A 251 -5.77 20.13 15.62
C PHE A 251 -5.00 19.92 16.94
N LEU A 252 -4.26 18.82 17.07
CA LEU A 252 -3.47 18.51 18.26
C LEU A 252 -2.35 19.54 18.49
N VAL A 253 -1.68 20.00 17.43
CA VAL A 253 -0.68 21.07 17.53
C VAL A 253 -1.30 22.38 17.98
N LYS A 254 -2.44 22.75 17.39
CA LYS A 254 -3.12 24.02 17.71
C LYS A 254 -3.66 24.08 19.14
N HIS A 255 -4.25 22.98 19.62
CA HIS A 255 -4.95 22.96 20.90
C HIS A 255 -4.11 22.41 22.06
N TYR A 256 -3.15 21.51 21.78
CA TYR A 256 -2.38 20.82 22.83
C TYR A 256 -0.87 21.06 22.76
N LYS A 257 -0.39 21.94 21.86
CA LYS A 257 1.04 22.27 21.69
C LYS A 257 1.95 21.04 21.51
N VAL A 258 1.42 19.97 20.93
CA VAL A 258 2.20 18.77 20.59
C VAL A 258 3.13 19.09 19.44
N ARG A 259 4.39 18.67 19.52
CA ARG A 259 5.42 19.02 18.53
C ARG A 259 5.05 18.54 17.11
N THR A 260 5.01 19.52 16.26
CA THR A 260 5.06 19.65 14.78
C THR A 260 4.45 18.60 13.86
N PRO A 261 3.63 19.10 12.90
CA PRO A 261 2.98 18.31 11.84
C PRO A 261 3.93 17.67 10.84
N ASN A 262 5.18 18.12 10.76
CA ASN A 262 6.13 17.66 9.73
C ASN A 262 6.57 16.21 9.87
N GLU A 263 6.27 15.54 10.98
CA GLU A 263 6.54 14.13 11.15
C GLU A 263 5.37 13.22 10.73
N LEU A 264 4.18 13.80 10.49
CA LEU A 264 2.97 13.04 10.17
C LEU A 264 2.53 13.14 8.70
N SER A 265 3.16 13.99 7.90
CA SER A 265 2.60 14.42 6.61
C SER A 265 3.24 13.84 5.35
N SER A 266 4.03 12.80 5.43
CA SER A 266 4.55 12.19 4.21
C SER A 266 4.51 10.66 4.25
N CYS A 267 3.57 10.13 3.49
CA CYS A 267 3.59 8.75 3.04
C CYS A 267 4.52 8.61 1.83
#